data_91550b1855c9aee4affe622fd4faf798
#
_entry.id   91550b1855c9aee4affe622fd4faf798
#
_cell.length_a   1.000
_cell.length_b   1.000
_cell.length_c   1.000
_cell.angle_alpha   90.00
_cell.angle_beta   90.00
_cell.angle_gamma   90.00
#
_symmetry.space_group_name_H-M   'P 1'
#
loop_
_entity.id
_entity.type
_entity.pdbx_description
1 polymer ?
#
loop_
_entity_poly.entity_id
_entity_poly.type
_entity_poly.pdbx_seq_one_letter_code
_entity_poly.pdbx_strand_id
1 'polypeptide(L)'
;MKKVITHELLSIQRRFFEVLDILLSSGEIKGGLKGFCELAGLNRVKYSHIRSSLDAPLEERPNGQSYRVIDIEALSFLCREYRVSSDWLLLGSGSMFVQPTTRRRKKKPEN
;
A
#
# COMPACT_ATOMS: atom_id res chain seq x y z
N MET A 1 22.20 -14.18 6.22
CA MET A 1 20.91 -14.67 6.71
C MET A 1 19.79 -14.23 5.77
N LYS A 2 18.88 -15.13 5.52
CA LYS A 2 17.79 -14.86 4.61
C LYS A 2 16.71 -14.02 5.26
N LYS A 3 16.22 -13.02 4.57
CA LYS A 3 15.13 -12.22 5.08
C LYS A 3 13.82 -12.98 4.89
N VAL A 4 13.00 -12.96 5.93
CA VAL A 4 11.73 -13.66 5.91
C VAL A 4 10.62 -12.62 6.06
N ILE A 5 9.60 -12.74 5.24
CA ILE A 5 8.45 -11.85 5.35
C ILE A 5 7.62 -12.29 6.56
N THR A 6 7.22 -11.32 7.37
CA THR A 6 6.44 -11.62 8.55
C THR A 6 4.95 -11.55 8.23
N HIS A 7 4.14 -12.15 9.11
CA HIS A 7 2.70 -12.03 8.95
C HIS A 7 2.25 -10.58 9.01
N GLU A 8 2.90 -9.80 9.84
CA GLU A 8 2.56 -8.39 9.95
C GLU A 8 2.82 -7.65 8.64
N LEU A 9 3.99 -7.88 8.05
CA LEU A 9 4.33 -7.24 6.78
C LEU A 9 3.38 -7.70 5.68
N LEU A 10 3.06 -8.99 5.66
CA LEU A 10 2.14 -9.51 4.66
C LEU A 10 0.77 -8.85 4.81
N SER A 11 0.31 -8.64 6.04
CA SER A 11 -0.97 -7.96 6.26
C SER A 11 -0.94 -6.54 5.75
N ILE A 12 0.16 -5.83 5.95
CA ILE A 12 0.31 -4.48 5.43
C ILE A 12 0.24 -4.50 3.90
N GLN A 13 0.92 -5.44 3.28
CA GLN A 13 0.91 -5.53 1.83
C GLN A 13 -0.47 -5.88 1.29
N ARG A 14 -1.22 -6.73 1.98
CA ARG A 14 -2.59 -7.04 1.57
C ARG A 14 -3.47 -5.80 1.64
N ARG A 15 -3.35 -5.04 2.72
CA ARG A 15 -4.14 -3.82 2.85
C ARG A 15 -3.75 -2.79 1.79
N PHE A 16 -2.46 -2.71 1.49
CA PHE A 16 -1.98 -1.81 0.44
C PHE A 16 -2.68 -2.11 -0.88
N PHE A 17 -2.71 -3.38 -1.28
CA PHE A 17 -3.32 -3.73 -2.56
C PHE A 17 -4.84 -3.65 -2.50
N GLU A 18 -5.42 -3.87 -1.33
CA GLU A 18 -6.86 -3.72 -1.18
C GLU A 18 -7.29 -2.29 -1.46
N VAL A 19 -6.62 -1.32 -0.84
CA VAL A 19 -6.99 0.07 -1.04
C VAL A 19 -6.59 0.54 -2.43
N LEU A 20 -5.47 0.04 -2.95
CA LEU A 20 -5.06 0.39 -4.29
C LEU A 20 -6.10 -0.06 -5.33
N ASP A 21 -6.63 -1.27 -5.16
CA ASP A 21 -7.65 -1.77 -6.07
C ASP A 21 -8.90 -0.91 -6.01
N ILE A 22 -9.26 -0.43 -4.84
CA ILE A 22 -10.40 0.47 -4.71
C ILE A 22 -10.15 1.77 -5.46
N LEU A 23 -8.95 2.34 -5.31
CA LEU A 23 -8.63 3.59 -6.00
C LEU A 23 -8.57 3.41 -7.51
N LEU A 24 -8.11 2.25 -7.96
CA LEU A 24 -8.10 1.96 -9.38
C LEU A 24 -9.51 1.78 -9.91
N SER A 25 -10.36 1.07 -9.17
CA SER A 25 -11.73 0.83 -9.59
C SER A 25 -12.56 2.09 -9.62
N SER A 26 -12.28 3.02 -8.71
CA SER A 26 -13.03 4.26 -8.63
C SER A 26 -12.59 5.27 -9.68
N GLY A 27 -11.46 5.03 -10.33
CA GLY A 27 -10.94 5.96 -11.33
C GLY A 27 -10.06 7.04 -10.76
N GLU A 28 -9.83 7.06 -9.47
CA GLU A 28 -8.93 8.05 -8.88
C GLU A 28 -7.50 7.82 -9.33
N ILE A 29 -7.11 6.57 -9.52
CA ILE A 29 -5.82 6.24 -10.10
C ILE A 29 -6.11 5.52 -11.41
N LYS A 30 -5.48 5.96 -12.48
CA LYS A 30 -5.72 5.42 -13.81
C LYS A 30 -4.50 4.65 -14.28
N GLY A 31 -4.74 3.73 -15.21
CA GLY A 31 -3.65 2.98 -15.81
C GLY A 31 -3.25 1.73 -15.06
N GLY A 32 -4.08 1.28 -14.13
CA GLY A 32 -3.81 0.05 -13.40
C GLY A 32 -2.56 0.16 -12.55
N LEU A 33 -2.00 -0.98 -12.20
CA LEU A 33 -0.80 -1.01 -11.38
C LEU A 33 0.36 -0.27 -12.04
N LYS A 34 0.47 -0.39 -13.37
CA LYS A 34 1.52 0.32 -14.09
C LYS A 34 1.37 1.83 -13.91
N GLY A 35 0.14 2.33 -14.05
CA GLY A 35 -0.11 3.76 -13.89
C GLY A 35 0.22 4.25 -12.48
N PHE A 36 -0.17 3.46 -11.49
CA PHE A 36 0.16 3.82 -10.11
C PHE A 36 1.67 3.87 -9.90
N CYS A 37 2.37 2.85 -10.39
CA CYS A 37 3.82 2.81 -10.19
C CYS A 37 4.52 3.96 -10.90
N GLU A 38 4.01 4.35 -12.05
CA GLU A 38 4.58 5.51 -12.76
C GLU A 38 4.38 6.80 -11.96
N LEU A 39 3.19 6.97 -11.39
CA LEU A 39 2.91 8.15 -10.59
C LEU A 39 3.78 8.21 -9.34
N ALA A 40 3.98 7.09 -8.70
CA ALA A 40 4.68 7.06 -7.43
C ALA A 40 6.18 6.81 -7.56
N GLY A 41 6.66 6.60 -8.78
CA GLY A 41 8.09 6.36 -8.98
C GLY A 41 8.54 4.99 -8.51
N LEU A 42 7.69 3.98 -8.70
CA LEU A 42 7.97 2.65 -8.20
C LEU A 42 8.23 1.68 -9.35
N ASN A 43 8.87 0.55 -9.01
CA ASN A 43 9.17 -0.49 -9.98
C ASN A 43 7.95 -1.38 -10.19
N ARG A 44 7.37 -1.34 -11.38
CA ARG A 44 6.15 -2.09 -11.66
C ARG A 44 6.36 -3.60 -11.53
N VAL A 45 7.50 -4.10 -11.97
CA VAL A 45 7.75 -5.53 -11.92
C VAL A 45 7.80 -6.00 -10.47
N LYS A 46 8.47 -5.24 -9.62
CA LYS A 46 8.53 -5.55 -8.20
C LYS A 46 7.14 -5.61 -7.59
N TYR A 47 6.30 -4.62 -7.91
CA TYR A 47 4.96 -4.57 -7.32
C TYR A 47 4.04 -5.62 -7.87
N SER A 48 4.23 -6.01 -9.13
CA SER A 48 3.51 -7.14 -9.69
C SER A 48 3.86 -8.43 -8.94
N HIS A 49 5.14 -8.61 -8.61
CA HIS A 49 5.57 -9.78 -7.85
C HIS A 49 5.02 -9.77 -6.43
N ILE A 50 5.02 -8.61 -5.78
CA ILE A 50 4.46 -8.52 -4.44
C ILE A 50 2.99 -8.93 -4.46
N ARG A 51 2.26 -8.40 -5.44
CA ARG A 51 0.84 -8.70 -5.55
C ARG A 51 0.60 -10.19 -5.77
N SER A 52 1.36 -10.79 -6.67
CA SER A 52 1.21 -12.21 -6.97
C SER A 52 1.50 -13.10 -5.77
N SER A 53 2.36 -12.64 -4.88
CA SER A 53 2.77 -13.47 -3.75
C SER A 53 1.83 -13.35 -2.56
N LEU A 54 0.81 -12.50 -2.63
CA LEU A 54 -0.08 -12.31 -1.48
C LEU A 54 -0.83 -13.58 -1.10
N ASP A 55 -1.15 -14.39 -2.09
CA ASP A 55 -1.94 -15.60 -1.85
C ASP A 55 -1.09 -16.82 -1.54
N ALA A 56 0.21 -16.70 -1.63
CA ALA A 56 1.09 -17.84 -1.35
C ALA A 56 1.31 -17.96 0.15
N PRO A 57 1.16 -19.16 0.70
CA PRO A 57 1.46 -19.34 2.13
C PRO A 57 2.91 -19.01 2.41
N LEU A 58 3.16 -18.44 3.58
CA LEU A 58 4.52 -18.04 3.92
C LEU A 58 5.48 -19.21 3.89
N GLU A 59 5.04 -20.34 4.39
CA GLU A 59 5.90 -21.50 4.50
C GLU A 59 6.16 -22.18 3.16
N GLU A 60 5.41 -21.80 2.14
CA GLU A 60 5.58 -22.40 0.82
C GLU A 60 6.37 -21.54 -0.13
N ARG A 61 6.94 -20.45 0.37
CA ARG A 61 7.71 -19.60 -0.51
C ARG A 61 9.00 -20.30 -0.91
N PRO A 62 9.38 -20.18 -2.18
CA PRO A 62 10.53 -20.92 -2.66
C PRO A 62 11.80 -20.54 -1.93
N ASN A 63 12.60 -21.55 -1.69
CA ASN A 63 13.90 -21.36 -1.08
C ASN A 63 14.79 -20.53 -1.96
N GLY A 64 15.56 -19.66 -1.35
CA GLY A 64 16.53 -18.88 -2.08
C GLY A 64 15.97 -17.68 -2.80
N GLN A 65 14.67 -17.54 -2.84
CA GLN A 65 14.09 -16.37 -3.46
C GLN A 65 14.14 -15.18 -2.54
N SER A 66 14.44 -14.03 -3.11
CA SER A 66 14.34 -12.80 -2.37
C SER A 66 12.87 -12.42 -2.21
N TYR A 67 12.49 -12.12 -1.00
CA TYR A 67 11.17 -11.60 -0.79
C TYR A 67 11.17 -10.13 -1.14
N ARG A 68 10.16 -9.75 -1.90
CA ARG A 68 10.01 -8.36 -2.24
C ARG A 68 9.18 -7.70 -1.15
N VAL A 69 9.68 -6.57 -0.69
CA VAL A 69 9.05 -5.84 0.40
C VAL A 69 8.59 -4.50 -0.13
N ILE A 70 7.38 -4.14 0.26
CA ILE A 70 6.80 -2.89 -0.19
C ILE A 70 7.64 -1.72 0.32
N ASP A 71 7.74 -0.69 -0.51
CA ASP A 71 8.52 0.49 -0.14
C ASP A 71 7.70 1.40 0.74
N ILE A 72 8.37 2.01 1.71
CA ILE A 72 7.67 2.92 2.60
C ILE A 72 7.13 4.12 1.82
N GLU A 73 7.81 4.50 0.74
CA GLU A 73 7.35 5.59 -0.11
C GLU A 73 6.01 5.28 -0.75
N ALA A 74 5.75 4.00 -1.06
CA ALA A 74 4.46 3.62 -1.63
C ALA A 74 3.35 3.82 -0.62
N LEU A 75 3.60 3.46 0.62
CA LEU A 75 2.62 3.63 1.68
C LEU A 75 2.37 5.12 1.94
N SER A 76 3.45 5.87 2.01
CA SER A 76 3.38 7.30 2.24
C SER A 76 2.63 8.02 1.11
N PHE A 77 2.88 7.59 -0.13
CA PHE A 77 2.22 8.17 -1.28
C PHE A 77 0.69 8.03 -1.17
N LEU A 78 0.21 6.85 -0.80
CA LEU A 78 -1.23 6.64 -0.66
C LEU A 78 -1.81 7.51 0.44
N CYS A 79 -1.11 7.60 1.56
CA CYS A 79 -1.61 8.38 2.69
C CYS A 79 -1.64 9.86 2.36
N ARG A 80 -0.62 10.34 1.66
CA ARG A 80 -0.51 11.75 1.35
C ARG A 80 -1.43 12.19 0.22
N GLU A 81 -1.53 11.38 -0.83
CA GLU A 81 -2.23 11.80 -2.03
C GLU A 81 -3.70 11.39 -2.06
N TYR A 82 -4.05 10.32 -1.37
CA TYR A 82 -5.39 9.78 -1.47
C TYR A 82 -6.07 9.62 -0.12
N ARG A 83 -5.49 10.19 0.92
CA ARG A 83 -6.08 10.21 2.26
C ARG A 83 -6.28 8.83 2.86
N VAL A 84 -5.46 7.89 2.49
CA VAL A 84 -5.49 6.58 3.11
C VAL A 84 -5.03 6.74 4.56
N SER A 85 -5.76 6.13 5.48
CA SER A 85 -5.40 6.23 6.89
C SER A 85 -4.17 5.39 7.18
N SER A 86 -3.14 6.00 7.77
CA SER A 86 -1.94 5.26 8.12
C SER A 86 -2.23 4.24 9.22
N ASP A 87 -3.15 4.55 10.13
CA ASP A 87 -3.53 3.60 11.16
C ASP A 87 -4.15 2.36 10.55
N TRP A 88 -5.03 2.55 9.58
CA TRP A 88 -5.63 1.41 8.92
C TRP A 88 -4.59 0.64 8.11
N LEU A 89 -3.77 1.35 7.37
CA LEU A 89 -2.82 0.72 6.45
C LEU A 89 -1.78 -0.10 7.20
N LEU A 90 -1.26 0.44 8.28
CA LEU A 90 -0.17 -0.20 9.01
C LEU A 90 -0.66 -1.13 10.11
N LEU A 91 -1.76 -0.77 10.78
CA LEU A 91 -2.21 -1.50 11.96
C LEU A 91 -3.55 -2.20 11.77
N GLY A 92 -4.27 -1.86 10.72
CA GLY A 92 -5.59 -2.43 10.49
C GLY A 92 -6.66 -1.80 11.36
N SER A 93 -6.40 -0.66 11.95
CA SER A 93 -7.33 0.01 12.87
C SER A 93 -8.10 1.11 12.19
N GLY A 94 -9.36 1.22 12.51
CA GLY A 94 -10.17 2.33 12.07
C GLY A 94 -10.59 2.23 10.62
N SER A 95 -10.92 3.36 10.04
CA SER A 95 -11.42 3.42 8.67
C SER A 95 -10.27 3.46 7.69
N MET A 96 -10.53 2.88 6.51
CA MET A 96 -9.54 2.84 5.44
C MET A 96 -9.07 4.22 5.01
N PHE A 97 -9.98 5.18 4.98
CA PHE A 97 -9.67 6.54 4.56
C PHE A 97 -9.86 7.50 5.71
N VAL A 98 -9.01 8.53 5.75
CA VAL A 98 -9.18 9.60 6.71
C VAL A 98 -10.40 10.41 6.31
N GLN A 99 -11.30 10.61 7.28
CA GLN A 99 -12.50 11.37 7.00
C GLN A 99 -12.15 12.83 6.75
N PRO A 100 -12.72 13.45 5.73
CA PRO A 100 -12.51 14.88 5.58
C PRO A 100 -13.18 15.57 6.74
N THR A 101 -12.37 16.31 7.50
CA THR A 101 -12.92 17.03 8.61
C THR A 101 -13.27 18.41 8.16
N THR A 102 -14.34 18.87 8.65
CA THR A 102 -14.75 20.21 8.35
C THR A 102 -14.18 21.19 9.34
N ARG A 103 -13.52 20.69 10.30
CA ARG A 103 -12.92 21.57 11.24
C ARG A 103 -11.47 21.56 11.11
N ARG A 104 -10.98 21.95 10.99
CA ARG A 104 -9.84 21.74 10.83
C ARG A 104 -8.99 22.10 10.05
N ARG A 105 -9.37 21.97 10.17
CA ARG A 105 -8.73 22.19 9.53
C ARG A 105 -8.11 22.83 9.42
N LYS A 106 -8.16 23.16 9.82
CA LYS A 106 -7.66 23.77 9.60
C LYS A 106 -6.91 24.14 9.51
N LYS A 107 -6.72 24.06 9.73
CA LYS A 107 -6.01 24.51 9.58
C LYS A 107 -5.29 24.88 9.25
N LYS A 108 -5.21 24.91 9.35
CA LYS A 108 -4.51 25.32 8.92
C LYS A 108 -4.01 25.92 8.71
N PRO A 109 -3.97 26.06 8.82
CA PRO A 109 -3.47 26.70 8.53
C PRO A 109 -2.98 27.29 8.28
N GLU A 110 -3.11 27.14 8.21
CA GLU A 110 -2.65 27.44 7.85
C GLU A 110 -2.24 27.94 7.65
N ASN A 111 -2.45 28.10 7.88
CA ASN A 111 -2.09 28.48 7.52
C ASN A 111 -1.77 28.85 7.30
#